data_dd99b64fbaf589d0482629c98e60491b
#
_entry.id   dd99b64fbaf589d0482629c98e60491b
#
_cell.length_a   1.000
_cell.length_b   1.000
_cell.length_c   1.000
_cell.angle_alpha   90.00
_cell.angle_beta   90.00
_cell.angle_gamma   90.00
#
_symmetry.space_group_name_H-M   'P 1'
#
loop_
_entity.id
_entity.type
_entity.pdbx_description
1 polymer ?
#
loop_
_entity_poly.entity_id
_entity_poly.type
_entity_poly.pdbx_seq_one_letter_code
_entity_poly.pdbx_strand_id
1 'polypeptide(L)'
;MAAYGDDYTYEDYLKFDFDYYVELIKGKIFKMSPSPNTRHQMSLMELSGKFYNHFKGKPCQVFFAPYDVILPVTNKKGKPNTVVEPDLCVICDVSIIQDKGCFGVPDFLIEIISPHTTRKDIKIKFDLYQEVKVKEYWVIYPDEKSIEMYILNQDKFELKEVFIKTGTISPHIFPEFSFEVAEIFDY
;
A
#
# COMPACT_ATOMS: atom_id res chain seq x y z
N MET A 1 -14.64 -11.65 -6.86
CA MET A 1 -14.18 -10.63 -7.83
C MET A 1 -14.29 -11.17 -9.24
N ALA A 2 -14.98 -10.47 -10.14
CA ALA A 2 -14.99 -10.80 -11.56
C ALA A 2 -13.77 -10.12 -12.21
N ALA A 3 -12.82 -10.90 -12.72
CA ALA A 3 -11.76 -10.36 -13.55
C ALA A 3 -12.34 -10.09 -14.94
N TYR A 4 -12.39 -8.84 -15.34
CA TYR A 4 -12.75 -8.45 -16.71
C TYR A 4 -11.50 -8.58 -17.56
N GLY A 5 -11.50 -9.52 -18.52
CA GLY A 5 -10.41 -9.66 -19.50
C GLY A 5 -9.02 -9.95 -18.89
N ASP A 6 -8.10 -10.34 -19.75
CA ASP A 6 -6.70 -10.51 -19.41
C ASP A 6 -5.87 -9.62 -20.34
N ASP A 7 -4.76 -9.03 -19.81
CA ASP A 7 -3.73 -8.28 -20.55
C ASP A 7 -4.01 -6.76 -20.77
N TYR A 8 -4.79 -6.13 -19.88
CA TYR A 8 -4.89 -4.67 -19.84
C TYR A 8 -3.55 -4.02 -19.49
N THR A 9 -3.33 -2.83 -20.04
CA THR A 9 -2.14 -2.00 -19.79
C THR A 9 -2.50 -0.74 -18.99
N TYR A 10 -1.48 -0.01 -18.51
CA TYR A 10 -1.68 1.31 -17.90
C TYR A 10 -2.38 2.30 -18.86
N GLU A 11 -2.08 2.22 -20.17
CA GLU A 11 -2.77 3.04 -21.18
C GLU A 11 -4.29 2.73 -21.27
N ASP A 12 -4.67 1.48 -20.99
CA ASP A 12 -6.08 1.07 -20.92
C ASP A 12 -6.71 1.51 -19.60
N TYR A 13 -5.97 1.37 -18.48
CA TYR A 13 -6.39 1.83 -17.16
C TYR A 13 -6.80 3.31 -17.17
N LEU A 14 -6.03 4.17 -17.84
CA LEU A 14 -6.34 5.60 -17.98
C LEU A 14 -7.66 5.92 -18.74
N LYS A 15 -8.23 4.93 -19.41
CA LYS A 15 -9.48 5.06 -20.16
C LYS A 15 -10.68 4.39 -19.50
N PHE A 16 -10.45 3.73 -18.35
CA PHE A 16 -11.54 3.08 -17.64
C PHE A 16 -12.51 4.13 -17.12
N ASP A 17 -13.78 3.87 -17.40
CA ASP A 17 -14.92 4.69 -16.97
C ASP A 17 -15.88 3.78 -16.18
N PHE A 18 -15.49 3.46 -14.95
CA PHE A 18 -16.27 2.63 -14.04
C PHE A 18 -16.91 3.49 -12.95
N ASP A 19 -18.09 3.10 -12.48
CA ASP A 19 -18.77 3.73 -11.34
C ASP A 19 -18.08 3.43 -9.99
N TYR A 20 -16.93 2.78 -10.01
CA TYR A 20 -16.19 2.31 -8.84
C TYR A 20 -14.67 2.32 -9.09
N TYR A 21 -13.91 2.42 -8.03
CA TYR A 21 -12.45 2.35 -8.10
C TYR A 21 -11.97 0.94 -8.42
N VAL A 22 -10.89 0.85 -9.18
CA VAL A 22 -10.25 -0.41 -9.58
C VAL A 22 -8.75 -0.31 -9.47
N GLU A 23 -8.13 -1.42 -9.16
CA GLU A 23 -6.69 -1.63 -9.33
C GLU A 23 -6.46 -2.49 -10.57
N LEU A 24 -5.31 -2.32 -11.20
CA LEU A 24 -4.84 -3.16 -12.29
C LEU A 24 -3.65 -3.96 -11.79
N ILE A 25 -3.77 -5.29 -11.72
CA ILE A 25 -2.68 -6.14 -11.25
C ILE A 25 -2.36 -7.19 -12.31
N LYS A 26 -1.17 -7.10 -12.89
CA LYS A 26 -0.69 -8.01 -13.95
C LYS A 26 -1.70 -8.15 -15.10
N GLY A 27 -2.22 -7.00 -15.54
CA GLY A 27 -3.18 -6.94 -16.65
C GLY A 27 -4.61 -7.35 -16.30
N LYS A 28 -4.93 -7.59 -15.02
CA LYS A 28 -6.27 -7.95 -14.54
C LYS A 28 -6.87 -6.82 -13.71
N ILE A 29 -8.15 -6.55 -13.93
CA ILE A 29 -8.89 -5.53 -13.19
C ILE A 29 -9.37 -6.15 -11.88
N PHE A 30 -9.05 -5.48 -10.77
CA PHE A 30 -9.55 -5.79 -9.43
C PHE A 30 -10.43 -4.65 -8.96
N LYS A 31 -11.71 -4.93 -8.75
CA LYS A 31 -12.61 -3.95 -8.14
C LYS A 31 -12.20 -3.73 -6.70
N MET A 32 -11.96 -2.49 -6.32
CA MET A 32 -11.70 -2.12 -4.94
C MET A 32 -12.95 -2.36 -4.07
N SER A 33 -12.74 -2.58 -2.79
CA SER A 33 -13.84 -2.69 -1.82
C SER A 33 -14.70 -1.43 -1.85
N PRO A 34 -16.02 -1.54 -1.57
CA PRO A 34 -16.82 -0.35 -1.35
C PRO A 34 -16.21 0.49 -0.24
N SER A 35 -16.64 1.75 -0.15
CA SER A 35 -16.08 2.78 0.76
C SER A 35 -15.59 2.20 2.09
N PRO A 36 -14.38 2.55 2.51
CA PRO A 36 -13.81 2.07 3.76
C PRO A 36 -14.68 2.46 4.96
N ASN A 37 -14.71 1.62 5.99
CA ASN A 37 -15.46 1.90 7.21
C ASN A 37 -14.77 2.97 8.07
N THR A 38 -15.47 3.44 9.12
CA THR A 38 -14.96 4.49 10.02
C THR A 38 -13.63 4.11 10.65
N ARG A 39 -13.45 2.87 11.10
CA ARG A 39 -12.20 2.42 11.76
C ARG A 39 -11.01 2.46 10.81
N HIS A 40 -11.21 2.03 9.57
CA HIS A 40 -10.19 2.14 8.51
C HIS A 40 -9.79 3.61 8.31
N GLN A 41 -10.77 4.51 8.14
CA GLN A 41 -10.51 5.92 7.92
C GLN A 41 -9.82 6.60 9.11
N MET A 42 -10.18 6.26 10.34
CA MET A 42 -9.54 6.79 11.53
C MET A 42 -8.09 6.31 11.66
N SER A 43 -7.84 5.00 11.45
CA SER A 43 -6.47 4.48 11.40
C SER A 43 -5.64 5.13 10.31
N LEU A 44 -6.21 5.33 9.10
CA LEU A 44 -5.51 6.00 8.00
C LEU A 44 -5.18 7.46 8.34
N MET A 45 -6.10 8.17 8.96
CA MET A 45 -5.90 9.58 9.37
C MET A 45 -4.77 9.70 10.38
N GLU A 46 -4.75 8.86 11.42
CA GLU A 46 -3.69 8.86 12.45
C GLU A 46 -2.32 8.53 11.84
N LEU A 47 -2.25 7.48 11.04
CA LEU A 47 -1.01 7.11 10.35
C LEU A 47 -0.54 8.22 9.42
N SER A 48 -1.44 8.77 8.60
CA SER A 48 -1.10 9.86 7.67
C SER A 48 -0.56 11.08 8.40
N GLY A 49 -1.16 11.45 9.54
CA GLY A 49 -0.69 12.55 10.37
C GLY A 49 0.71 12.30 10.93
N LYS A 50 0.97 11.11 11.49
CA LYS A 50 2.27 10.72 12.04
C LYS A 50 3.36 10.69 10.97
N PHE A 51 3.12 10.01 9.85
CA PHE A 51 4.06 9.90 8.75
C PHE A 51 4.33 11.28 8.11
N TYR A 52 3.28 12.05 7.81
CA TYR A 52 3.44 13.40 7.26
C TYR A 52 4.28 14.31 8.18
N ASN A 53 3.99 14.34 9.47
CA ASN A 53 4.73 15.18 10.42
C ASN A 53 6.20 14.76 10.53
N HIS A 54 6.48 13.45 10.50
CA HIS A 54 7.85 12.95 10.53
C HIS A 54 8.62 13.29 9.25
N PHE A 55 8.02 13.12 8.07
CA PHE A 55 8.72 13.32 6.79
C PHE A 55 8.68 14.77 6.27
N LYS A 56 7.88 15.65 6.87
CA LYS A 56 7.82 17.06 6.48
C LYS A 56 9.18 17.72 6.52
N GLY A 57 9.63 18.24 5.36
CA GLY A 57 10.96 18.85 5.20
C GLY A 57 12.12 17.87 5.09
N LYS A 58 11.85 16.56 5.01
CA LYS A 58 12.84 15.52 4.74
C LYS A 58 12.80 15.09 3.26
N PRO A 59 13.82 14.36 2.77
CA PRO A 59 13.89 13.96 1.35
C PRO A 59 12.74 13.06 0.89
N CYS A 60 12.28 12.13 1.76
CA CYS A 60 11.21 11.21 1.40
C CYS A 60 9.84 11.91 1.43
N GLN A 61 8.95 11.51 0.53
CA GLN A 61 7.58 12.01 0.44
C GLN A 61 6.58 10.93 0.86
N VAL A 62 5.47 11.37 1.47
CA VAL A 62 4.39 10.49 1.93
C VAL A 62 3.15 10.77 1.10
N PHE A 63 2.53 9.72 0.63
CA PHE A 63 1.24 9.76 -0.07
C PHE A 63 0.27 8.78 0.58
N PHE A 64 -1.02 9.08 0.47
CA PHE A 64 -2.10 8.22 0.95
C PHE A 64 -3.23 8.17 -0.08
N ALA A 65 -4.00 7.10 -0.05
CA ALA A 65 -5.06 6.84 -1.02
C ALA A 65 -6.09 8.01 -1.11
N PRO A 66 -6.59 8.33 -2.33
CA PRO A 66 -6.26 7.67 -3.59
C PRO A 66 -4.95 8.21 -4.19
N TYR A 67 -4.01 7.35 -4.49
CA TYR A 67 -2.76 7.71 -5.15
C TYR A 67 -2.23 6.53 -5.97
N ASP A 68 -2.15 6.70 -7.29
CA ASP A 68 -1.72 5.66 -8.20
C ASP A 68 -0.24 5.34 -8.05
N VAL A 69 0.07 4.08 -7.85
CA VAL A 69 1.43 3.52 -7.89
C VAL A 69 1.53 2.56 -9.07
N ILE A 70 2.21 3.01 -10.12
CA ILE A 70 2.47 2.25 -11.34
C ILE A 70 3.74 1.45 -11.12
N LEU A 71 3.57 0.18 -10.76
CA LEU A 71 4.70 -0.72 -10.47
C LEU A 71 5.42 -1.18 -11.74
N PRO A 72 6.74 -1.46 -11.69
CA PRO A 72 7.54 -1.85 -12.85
C PRO A 72 7.29 -3.31 -13.29
N VAL A 73 6.01 -3.70 -13.32
CA VAL A 73 5.54 -4.99 -13.83
C VAL A 73 4.96 -4.75 -15.21
N THR A 74 5.45 -5.51 -16.18
CA THR A 74 5.07 -5.34 -17.58
C THR A 74 4.50 -6.62 -18.18
N ASN A 75 3.66 -6.45 -19.19
CA ASN A 75 3.18 -7.58 -19.99
C ASN A 75 4.28 -8.08 -20.95
N LYS A 76 3.98 -9.12 -21.74
CA LYS A 76 4.91 -9.71 -22.71
C LYS A 76 5.41 -8.74 -23.80
N LYS A 77 4.74 -7.60 -23.98
CA LYS A 77 5.10 -6.53 -24.93
C LYS A 77 5.90 -5.40 -24.27
N GLY A 78 6.28 -5.55 -22.98
CA GLY A 78 7.02 -4.54 -22.23
C GLY A 78 6.18 -3.33 -21.79
N LYS A 79 4.83 -3.40 -21.86
CA LYS A 79 3.96 -2.32 -21.41
C LYS A 79 3.62 -2.48 -19.94
N PRO A 80 3.66 -1.39 -19.12
CA PRO A 80 3.21 -1.42 -17.73
C PRO A 80 1.77 -1.92 -17.63
N ASN A 81 1.54 -2.85 -16.72
CA ASN A 81 0.24 -3.51 -16.56
C ASN A 81 -0.17 -3.71 -15.08
N THR A 82 0.42 -2.91 -14.20
CA THR A 82 0.12 -2.99 -12.76
C THR A 82 0.05 -1.59 -12.17
N VAL A 83 -1.11 -1.24 -11.64
CA VAL A 83 -1.42 -0.01 -10.92
C VAL A 83 -2.13 -0.38 -9.63
N VAL A 84 -1.61 0.05 -8.51
CA VAL A 84 -2.20 -0.17 -7.18
C VAL A 84 -2.39 1.15 -6.45
N GLU A 85 -3.34 1.21 -5.53
CA GLU A 85 -3.59 2.35 -4.66
C GLU A 85 -3.42 1.89 -3.19
N PRO A 86 -2.17 1.81 -2.66
CA PRO A 86 -1.96 1.48 -1.26
C PRO A 86 -2.51 2.57 -0.35
N ASP A 87 -3.00 2.20 0.83
CA ASP A 87 -3.57 3.17 1.77
C ASP A 87 -2.56 4.25 2.17
N LEU A 88 -1.27 3.88 2.34
CA LEU A 88 -0.19 4.84 2.56
C LEU A 88 1.11 4.31 1.92
N CYS A 89 1.89 5.21 1.33
CA CYS A 89 3.24 4.88 0.86
C CYS A 89 4.26 5.98 1.18
N VAL A 90 5.52 5.59 1.34
CA VAL A 90 6.66 6.50 1.47
C VAL A 90 7.63 6.26 0.32
N ILE A 91 8.01 7.34 -0.35
CA ILE A 91 8.87 7.35 -1.54
C ILE A 91 10.09 8.22 -1.26
N CYS A 92 11.28 7.64 -1.26
CA CYS A 92 12.54 8.35 -1.01
C CYS A 92 13.26 8.72 -2.32
N ASP A 93 13.05 7.96 -3.39
CA ASP A 93 13.48 8.39 -4.74
C ASP A 93 12.38 9.26 -5.37
N VAL A 94 12.46 10.57 -5.15
CA VAL A 94 11.46 11.52 -5.66
C VAL A 94 11.45 11.62 -7.20
N SER A 95 12.43 11.06 -7.89
CA SER A 95 12.48 11.07 -9.37
C SER A 95 11.39 10.21 -10.02
N ILE A 96 10.82 9.25 -9.27
CA ILE A 96 9.73 8.40 -9.73
C ILE A 96 8.34 9.01 -9.52
N ILE A 97 8.25 10.17 -8.85
CA ILE A 97 7.00 10.89 -8.60
C ILE A 97 6.67 11.76 -9.82
N GLN A 98 5.47 11.61 -10.36
CA GLN A 98 4.96 12.36 -11.50
C GLN A 98 3.55 12.90 -11.20
N ASP A 99 3.02 13.77 -12.07
CA ASP A 99 1.69 14.38 -11.88
C ASP A 99 0.56 13.38 -11.72
N LYS A 100 0.68 12.19 -12.34
CA LYS A 100 -0.35 11.14 -12.34
C LYS A 100 -0.10 10.02 -11.34
N GLY A 101 0.92 10.12 -10.50
CA GLY A 101 1.24 9.09 -9.52
C GLY A 101 2.74 8.74 -9.45
N CYS A 102 3.05 7.64 -8.81
CA CYS A 102 4.40 7.10 -8.67
C CYS A 102 4.68 6.08 -9.79
N PHE A 103 5.75 6.29 -10.55
CA PHE A 103 6.19 5.35 -11.61
C PHE A 103 7.42 4.57 -11.14
N GLY A 104 7.22 3.66 -10.23
CA GLY A 104 8.29 2.87 -9.61
C GLY A 104 7.82 2.16 -8.35
N VAL A 105 8.77 1.79 -7.51
CA VAL A 105 8.51 1.05 -6.28
C VAL A 105 8.70 1.97 -5.08
N PRO A 106 7.65 2.24 -4.28
CA PRO A 106 7.79 2.90 -2.99
C PRO A 106 8.71 2.13 -2.04
N ASP A 107 9.39 2.84 -1.15
CA ASP A 107 10.27 2.21 -0.17
C ASP A 107 9.47 1.50 0.93
N PHE A 108 8.31 2.05 1.28
CA PHE A 108 7.46 1.59 2.37
C PHE A 108 5.99 1.65 1.96
N LEU A 109 5.22 0.65 2.33
CA LEU A 109 3.78 0.56 2.06
C LEU A 109 2.99 0.16 3.31
N ILE A 110 1.77 0.69 3.43
CA ILE A 110 0.76 0.24 4.40
C ILE A 110 -0.52 -0.11 3.64
N GLU A 111 -1.11 -1.25 4.01
CA GLU A 111 -2.49 -1.63 3.67
C GLU A 111 -3.30 -1.78 4.95
N ILE A 112 -4.44 -1.13 5.01
CA ILE A 112 -5.37 -1.19 6.13
C ILE A 112 -6.54 -2.08 5.73
N ILE A 113 -6.69 -3.20 6.41
CA ILE A 113 -7.64 -4.22 6.03
C ILE A 113 -9.05 -3.82 6.46
N SER A 114 -9.99 -3.89 5.53
CA SER A 114 -11.42 -3.73 5.79
C SER A 114 -12.11 -5.10 5.96
N PRO A 115 -13.29 -5.17 6.60
CA PRO A 115 -14.03 -6.43 6.75
C PRO A 115 -14.39 -7.12 5.42
N HIS A 116 -14.37 -6.37 4.31
CA HIS A 116 -14.67 -6.90 2.97
C HIS A 116 -13.43 -7.40 2.22
N THR A 117 -12.22 -7.13 2.74
CA THR A 117 -10.97 -7.59 2.14
C THR A 117 -10.81 -9.09 2.38
N THR A 118 -10.66 -9.85 1.31
CA THR A 118 -10.49 -11.31 1.44
C THR A 118 -9.02 -11.67 1.69
N ARG A 119 -8.78 -12.84 2.29
CA ARG A 119 -7.42 -13.40 2.41
C ARG A 119 -6.70 -13.53 1.08
N LYS A 120 -7.47 -13.76 -0.01
CA LYS A 120 -6.94 -13.82 -1.37
C LYS A 120 -6.41 -12.47 -1.83
N ASP A 121 -7.12 -11.38 -1.52
CA ASP A 121 -6.72 -10.03 -1.90
C ASP A 121 -5.44 -9.62 -1.17
N ILE A 122 -5.38 -9.89 0.14
CA ILE A 122 -4.17 -9.68 0.95
C ILE A 122 -2.98 -10.43 0.34
N LYS A 123 -3.18 -11.72 0.02
CA LYS A 123 -2.10 -12.54 -0.57
C LYS A 123 -1.64 -12.01 -1.93
N ILE A 124 -2.54 -11.57 -2.80
CA ILE A 124 -2.19 -11.02 -4.12
C ILE A 124 -1.29 -9.79 -3.96
N LYS A 125 -1.65 -8.85 -3.08
CA LYS A 125 -0.85 -7.65 -2.81
C LYS A 125 0.48 -8.00 -2.13
N PHE A 126 0.47 -8.90 -1.16
CA PHE A 126 1.68 -9.39 -0.50
C PHE A 126 2.68 -9.97 -1.50
N ASP A 127 2.23 -10.91 -2.35
CA ASP A 127 3.08 -11.54 -3.36
C ASP A 127 3.59 -10.49 -4.38
N LEU A 128 2.74 -9.53 -4.77
CA LEU A 128 3.10 -8.45 -5.68
C LEU A 128 4.17 -7.53 -5.10
N TYR A 129 3.98 -7.05 -3.86
CA TYR A 129 4.91 -6.13 -3.21
C TYR A 129 6.26 -6.79 -2.91
N GLN A 130 6.24 -8.08 -2.58
CA GLN A 130 7.46 -8.88 -2.47
C GLN A 130 8.19 -9.00 -3.83
N GLU A 131 7.47 -9.30 -4.91
CA GLU A 131 8.04 -9.46 -6.25
C GLU A 131 8.72 -8.17 -6.73
N VAL A 132 8.10 -7.01 -6.52
CA VAL A 132 8.68 -5.72 -6.91
C VAL A 132 9.68 -5.17 -5.89
N LYS A 133 9.96 -5.89 -4.80
CA LYS A 133 10.99 -5.56 -3.81
C LYS A 133 10.69 -4.31 -2.98
N VAL A 134 9.46 -4.10 -2.55
CA VAL A 134 9.16 -3.13 -1.51
C VAL A 134 9.98 -3.47 -0.26
N LYS A 135 10.68 -2.50 0.32
CA LYS A 135 11.63 -2.76 1.42
C LYS A 135 10.94 -3.14 2.72
N GLU A 136 9.82 -2.48 3.03
CA GLU A 136 9.02 -2.74 4.23
C GLU A 136 7.53 -2.60 3.92
N TYR A 137 6.72 -3.52 4.43
CA TYR A 137 5.29 -3.59 4.20
C TYR A 137 4.55 -3.88 5.50
N TRP A 138 3.58 -3.05 5.85
CA TRP A 138 2.72 -3.24 7.01
C TRP A 138 1.30 -3.59 6.60
N VAL A 139 0.73 -4.57 7.29
CA VAL A 139 -0.69 -4.92 7.19
C VAL A 139 -1.36 -4.57 8.52
N ILE A 140 -2.36 -3.69 8.46
CA ILE A 140 -3.05 -3.20 9.65
C ILE A 140 -4.45 -3.76 9.66
N TYR A 141 -4.84 -4.32 10.81
CA TYR A 141 -6.15 -4.90 11.07
C TYR A 141 -6.87 -4.07 12.14
N PRO A 142 -7.71 -3.07 11.76
CA PRO A 142 -8.36 -2.17 12.69
C PRO A 142 -9.29 -2.87 13.68
N ASP A 143 -10.01 -3.90 13.25
CA ASP A 143 -10.95 -4.65 14.09
C ASP A 143 -10.24 -5.46 15.18
N GLU A 144 -9.10 -6.06 14.86
CA GLU A 144 -8.23 -6.81 15.78
C GLU A 144 -7.29 -5.90 16.58
N LYS A 145 -7.19 -4.63 16.18
CA LYS A 145 -6.21 -3.66 16.69
C LYS A 145 -4.78 -4.21 16.61
N SER A 146 -4.42 -4.75 15.45
CA SER A 146 -3.12 -5.37 15.23
C SER A 146 -2.42 -4.87 13.98
N ILE A 147 -1.09 -4.97 13.99
CA ILE A 147 -0.20 -4.60 12.89
C ILE A 147 0.78 -5.74 12.68
N GLU A 148 0.86 -6.22 11.44
CA GLU A 148 1.90 -7.13 10.99
C GLU A 148 2.96 -6.35 10.21
N MET A 149 4.21 -6.41 10.66
CA MET A 149 5.35 -5.75 10.02
C MET A 149 6.15 -6.79 9.23
N TYR A 150 6.25 -6.58 7.92
CA TYR A 150 7.05 -7.40 7.01
C TYR A 150 8.24 -6.61 6.47
N ILE A 151 9.41 -7.23 6.47
CA ILE A 151 10.65 -6.67 5.95
C ILE A 151 11.13 -7.54 4.81
N LEU A 152 11.59 -6.92 3.73
CA LEU A 152 12.21 -7.64 2.63
C LEU A 152 13.62 -8.07 3.03
N ASN A 153 13.84 -9.37 3.16
CA ASN A 153 15.15 -9.98 3.34
C ASN A 153 15.49 -10.76 2.07
N GLN A 154 16.55 -10.35 1.37
CA GLN A 154 16.91 -10.82 0.03
C GLN A 154 15.73 -10.64 -0.95
N ASP A 155 14.95 -11.68 -1.19
CA ASP A 155 13.85 -11.71 -2.15
C ASP A 155 12.51 -12.08 -1.53
N LYS A 156 12.41 -12.14 -0.19
CA LYS A 156 11.20 -12.57 0.52
C LYS A 156 10.86 -11.65 1.66
N PHE A 157 9.56 -11.43 1.84
CA PHE A 157 9.07 -10.82 3.05
C PHE A 157 9.18 -11.78 4.23
N GLU A 158 9.82 -11.33 5.29
CA GLU A 158 9.87 -11.98 6.59
C GLU A 158 9.00 -11.20 7.57
N LEU A 159 8.16 -11.91 8.31
CA LEU A 159 7.40 -11.31 9.40
C LEU A 159 8.38 -10.92 10.50
N LYS A 160 8.59 -9.62 10.68
CA LYS A 160 9.51 -9.08 11.67
C LYS A 160 8.90 -9.04 13.05
N GLU A 161 7.66 -8.53 13.13
CA GLU A 161 6.97 -8.35 14.39
C GLU A 161 5.45 -8.27 14.18
N VAL A 162 4.70 -8.62 15.22
CA VAL A 162 3.25 -8.44 15.30
C VAL A 162 2.93 -7.65 16.55
N PHE A 163 2.30 -6.49 16.38
CA PHE A 163 1.81 -5.68 17.48
C PHE A 163 0.33 -5.93 17.68
N ILE A 164 -0.10 -6.07 18.93
CA ILE A 164 -1.52 -6.24 19.30
C ILE A 164 -1.87 -5.22 20.36
N LYS A 165 -2.71 -4.26 20.02
CA LYS A 165 -3.26 -3.18 20.88
C LYS A 165 -2.23 -2.18 21.43
N THR A 166 -1.06 -2.61 21.81
CA THR A 166 -0.06 -1.78 22.52
C THR A 166 1.34 -2.07 22.01
N GLY A 167 2.27 -1.19 22.35
CA GLY A 167 3.69 -1.28 22.04
C GLY A 167 4.17 -0.06 21.27
N THR A 168 5.46 0.20 21.35
CA THR A 168 6.12 1.24 20.54
C THR A 168 6.56 0.64 19.22
N ILE A 169 6.03 1.14 18.11
CA ILE A 169 6.37 0.68 16.77
C ILE A 169 7.30 1.68 16.09
N SER A 170 8.28 1.16 15.36
CA SER A 170 9.19 1.94 14.52
C SER A 170 9.37 1.22 13.18
N PRO A 171 9.20 1.91 12.04
CA PRO A 171 9.55 1.29 10.77
C PRO A 171 11.01 0.89 10.76
N HIS A 172 11.30 -0.31 10.31
CA HIS A 172 12.66 -0.83 10.28
C HIS A 172 13.60 0.01 9.41
N ILE A 173 13.07 0.50 8.27
CA ILE A 173 13.85 1.35 7.36
C ILE A 173 13.92 2.82 7.80
N PHE A 174 13.16 3.22 8.83
CA PHE A 174 13.16 4.57 9.44
C PHE A 174 13.22 4.46 10.96
N PRO A 175 14.30 3.94 11.55
CA PRO A 175 14.37 3.61 12.97
C PRO A 175 14.30 4.83 13.92
N GLU A 176 14.53 6.02 13.40
CA GLU A 176 14.37 7.28 14.14
C GLU A 176 12.92 7.75 14.29
N PHE A 177 11.98 7.07 13.63
CA PHE A 177 10.55 7.38 13.68
C PHE A 177 9.82 6.33 14.51
N SER A 178 9.28 6.70 15.65
CA SER A 178 8.53 5.80 16.52
C SER A 178 7.27 6.44 17.08
N PHE A 179 6.27 5.62 17.39
CA PHE A 179 5.01 6.02 18.02
C PHE A 179 4.32 4.83 18.69
N GLU A 180 3.35 5.11 19.56
CA GLU A 180 2.61 4.06 20.25
C GLU A 180 1.52 3.48 19.34
N VAL A 181 1.46 2.14 19.28
CA VAL A 181 0.46 1.39 18.48
C VAL A 181 -0.96 1.74 18.91
N ALA A 182 -1.19 1.93 20.20
CA ALA A 182 -2.50 2.28 20.74
C ALA A 182 -3.09 3.56 20.10
N GLU A 183 -2.24 4.53 19.74
CA GLU A 183 -2.69 5.80 19.16
C GLU A 183 -3.37 5.62 17.79
N ILE A 184 -3.01 4.57 17.05
CA ILE A 184 -3.64 4.26 15.75
C ILE A 184 -5.08 3.78 15.91
N PHE A 185 -5.40 3.21 17.07
CA PHE A 185 -6.66 2.52 17.34
C PHE A 185 -7.49 3.18 18.46
N ASP A 186 -7.11 4.40 18.89
CA ASP A 186 -7.79 5.15 19.94
C ASP A 186 -8.96 5.97 19.36
N TYR A 187 -10.08 5.23 19.08
CA TYR A 187 -11.33 5.80 18.55
C TYR A 187 -12.55 5.03 19.04
#